data_b6c010b00172cf2dd2dd7be04f9e1316
#
_entry.id   b6c010b00172cf2dd2dd7be04f9e1316
#
_cell.length_a   1.000
_cell.length_b   1.000
_cell.length_c   1.000
_cell.angle_alpha   90.00
_cell.angle_beta   90.00
_cell.angle_gamma   90.00
#
_symmetry.space_group_name_H-M   'P 1'
#
loop_
_entity.id
_entity.type
_entity.pdbx_description
1 polymer ?
#
loop_
_entity_poly.entity_id
_entity_poly.type
_entity_poly.pdbx_seq_one_letter_code
_entity_poly.pdbx_strand_id
1 'polypeptide(L)'
;MCGVFGYLGQSGKASTEVLAGLQRLEYRGYDSAGICVLNHDHQIEVIKAVGKVGNLKLRTDSYELGSYHAGIGHTRWATHGGVTEANCHPHLSQSGRFVVIHNGIIENYAEIKEELIEKGYSFQSQTDTEVTVKLFEDIFDGDHLSTMKKLVKRLHGAYGLVFLDRDHPDRIFGSKKGSPMVIGFGKEERFISSDYRSLIGLIDDYIILEDGDIFLVTPTEYTVLSEENSTDRKHHGVDESEKPVELGDYPHFMLKEIFEQPKVLEDVWRGRVNFDTHELHSETLLSLQDSEIERIVIVASGTSYHSGLMAKYYFEEFAGLPTEVVVSAEFKYKRKFVDTKTLHIFVSQSGETADTLDSLKIVKEQGGQVFGIVNVPGSSIARVAGQGLYTRAGTEIGVASTKAFTTQVACFLLMALYFGKKRGLDYKKYREILDGLKKLPESMEGALLRGEGIRKIAEKYSVYKNFFFLGRLYELPIAMEGSLKLKEISYIHSEAYASGELKHGSVALIDPEFPTIMVDGGGVLSAKNISSVQEVKARDGKVIGVVADGDKNAEMYSDVLSFPSTGVPEIDPFVEMIVLQLFSYYTALTLGRDIDKPRNLAKSVTVE
;
A
#
# COMPACT_ATOMS: atom_id res chain seq x y z
N MET A 1 -2.66 -8.51 1.35
CA MET A 1 -1.30 -9.13 1.31
C MET A 1 -1.06 -9.84 2.63
N CYS A 2 -0.32 -10.96 2.61
CA CYS A 2 0.00 -11.74 3.80
C CYS A 2 1.33 -11.30 4.42
N GLY A 3 1.55 -11.63 5.70
CA GLY A 3 2.83 -11.46 6.39
C GLY A 3 3.50 -12.82 6.60
N VAL A 4 4.75 -12.95 6.18
CA VAL A 4 5.63 -14.09 6.46
C VAL A 4 6.65 -13.66 7.51
N PHE A 5 6.84 -14.47 8.53
CA PHE A 5 7.89 -14.29 9.52
C PHE A 5 8.53 -15.63 9.91
N GLY A 6 9.86 -15.71 9.89
CA GLY A 6 10.64 -16.85 10.32
C GLY A 6 11.69 -16.43 11.34
N TYR A 7 11.95 -17.31 12.30
CA TYR A 7 12.96 -17.13 13.33
C TYR A 7 13.78 -18.42 13.51
N LEU A 8 15.08 -18.26 13.64
CA LEU A 8 16.03 -19.32 13.96
C LEU A 8 17.09 -18.80 14.94
N GLY A 9 17.19 -19.40 16.13
CA GLY A 9 18.14 -18.97 17.15
C GLY A 9 18.30 -19.98 18.29
N GLN A 10 19.31 -19.78 19.12
CA GLN A 10 19.65 -20.69 20.23
C GLN A 10 18.90 -20.39 21.53
N SER A 11 18.22 -19.22 21.60
CA SER A 11 17.64 -18.70 22.87
C SER A 11 16.37 -19.45 23.32
N GLY A 12 15.80 -20.32 22.51
CA GLY A 12 14.56 -21.03 22.81
C GLY A 12 13.29 -20.16 22.75
N LYS A 13 13.36 -18.97 22.14
CA LYS A 13 12.30 -17.96 22.12
C LYS A 13 11.47 -17.94 20.83
N ALA A 14 11.55 -18.98 19.99
CA ALA A 14 10.93 -18.94 18.65
C ALA A 14 9.44 -18.59 18.68
N SER A 15 8.66 -19.12 19.63
CA SER A 15 7.23 -18.81 19.75
C SER A 15 6.96 -17.32 20.02
N THR A 16 7.74 -16.72 20.92
CA THR A 16 7.62 -15.31 21.30
C THR A 16 8.03 -14.39 20.14
N GLU A 17 9.18 -14.68 19.52
CA GLU A 17 9.71 -13.86 18.42
C GLU A 17 8.82 -13.93 17.18
N VAL A 18 8.31 -15.12 16.83
CA VAL A 18 7.40 -15.26 15.68
C VAL A 18 6.08 -14.54 15.96
N LEU A 19 5.48 -14.67 17.14
CA LEU A 19 4.26 -13.93 17.49
C LEU A 19 4.48 -12.41 17.45
N ALA A 20 5.59 -11.91 18.02
CA ALA A 20 5.92 -10.50 17.97
C ALA A 20 6.14 -10.00 16.53
N GLY A 21 6.81 -10.80 15.70
CA GLY A 21 6.99 -10.52 14.29
C GLY A 21 5.65 -10.45 13.52
N LEU A 22 4.75 -11.39 13.79
CA LEU A 22 3.40 -11.37 13.19
C LEU A 22 2.57 -10.15 13.65
N GLN A 23 2.70 -9.71 14.89
CA GLN A 23 2.06 -8.48 15.37
C GLN A 23 2.53 -7.25 14.59
N ARG A 24 3.83 -7.17 14.29
CA ARG A 24 4.41 -6.10 13.46
C ARG A 24 3.98 -6.17 12.00
N LEU A 25 3.63 -7.37 11.49
CA LEU A 25 3.18 -7.60 10.12
C LEU A 25 1.65 -7.63 9.97
N GLU A 26 0.87 -7.47 11.04
CA GLU A 26 -0.58 -7.66 11.01
C GLU A 26 -1.30 -6.70 10.05
N TYR A 27 -0.75 -5.50 9.81
CA TYR A 27 -1.29 -4.57 8.82
C TYR A 27 -1.33 -5.13 7.39
N ARG A 28 -0.56 -6.21 7.11
CA ARG A 28 -0.52 -6.87 5.81
C ARG A 28 -1.66 -7.88 5.62
N GLY A 29 -2.16 -8.47 6.69
CA GLY A 29 -3.26 -9.44 6.64
C GLY A 29 -3.76 -9.77 8.04
N TYR A 30 -5.06 -9.88 8.22
CA TYR A 30 -5.70 -10.08 9.52
C TYR A 30 -6.96 -10.98 9.46
N ASP A 31 -7.14 -11.75 8.37
CA ASP A 31 -8.24 -12.71 8.25
C ASP A 31 -7.99 -13.96 9.08
N SER A 32 -6.72 -14.36 9.18
CA SER A 32 -6.29 -15.43 10.07
C SER A 32 -4.79 -15.34 10.31
N ALA A 33 -4.31 -15.99 11.38
CA ALA A 33 -2.90 -16.09 11.69
C ALA A 33 -2.56 -17.49 12.21
N GLY A 34 -1.28 -17.88 12.07
CA GLY A 34 -0.81 -19.12 12.67
C GLY A 34 0.70 -19.20 12.72
N ILE A 35 1.18 -20.03 13.62
CA ILE A 35 2.60 -20.30 13.83
C ILE A 35 2.88 -21.81 13.79
N CYS A 36 4.08 -22.14 13.41
CA CYS A 36 4.68 -23.44 13.65
C CYS A 36 6.01 -23.22 14.37
N VAL A 37 6.24 -23.95 15.45
CA VAL A 37 7.49 -23.90 16.20
C VAL A 37 8.08 -25.30 16.35
N LEU A 38 9.41 -25.38 16.33
CA LEU A 38 10.18 -26.63 16.30
C LEU A 38 11.34 -26.56 17.30
N ASN A 39 11.53 -27.63 18.08
CA ASN A 39 12.65 -27.77 19.01
C ASN A 39 13.70 -28.80 18.53
N HIS A 40 14.80 -28.90 19.23
CA HIS A 40 15.87 -29.87 18.90
C HIS A 40 15.49 -31.34 19.11
N ASP A 41 14.41 -31.58 19.87
CA ASP A 41 13.88 -32.93 20.08
C ASP A 41 12.90 -33.35 18.99
N HIS A 42 12.87 -32.60 17.85
CA HIS A 42 11.99 -32.84 16.70
C HIS A 42 10.48 -32.70 17.03
N GLN A 43 10.14 -32.04 18.13
CA GLN A 43 8.77 -31.73 18.47
C GLN A 43 8.32 -30.50 17.70
N ILE A 44 7.14 -30.62 17.10
CA ILE A 44 6.52 -29.58 16.29
C ILE A 44 5.17 -29.22 16.87
N GLU A 45 4.93 -27.93 17.02
CA GLU A 45 3.63 -27.39 17.44
C GLU A 45 3.11 -26.42 16.40
N VAL A 46 1.86 -26.64 15.98
CA VAL A 46 1.17 -25.78 15.01
C VAL A 46 -0.06 -25.20 15.66
N ILE A 47 -0.10 -23.88 15.79
CA ILE A 47 -1.23 -23.15 16.40
C ILE A 47 -1.78 -22.18 15.36
N LYS A 48 -3.10 -22.23 15.14
CA LYS A 48 -3.81 -21.42 14.16
C LYS A 48 -5.00 -20.71 14.79
N ALA A 49 -5.35 -19.54 14.29
CA ALA A 49 -6.54 -18.80 14.70
C ALA A 49 -7.14 -18.01 13.54
N VAL A 50 -8.45 -18.01 13.43
CA VAL A 50 -9.19 -17.08 12.56
C VAL A 50 -9.21 -15.69 13.19
N GLY A 51 -9.05 -14.65 12.36
CA GLY A 51 -9.01 -13.25 12.77
C GLY A 51 -7.61 -12.75 13.08
N LYS A 52 -7.54 -11.68 13.89
CA LYS A 52 -6.32 -10.94 14.20
C LYS A 52 -5.29 -11.78 14.99
N VAL A 53 -4.02 -11.36 14.94
CA VAL A 53 -2.90 -11.99 15.68
C VAL A 53 -3.18 -12.05 17.21
N GLY A 54 -3.99 -11.11 17.73
CA GLY A 54 -4.46 -11.18 19.12
C GLY A 54 -5.21 -12.48 19.46
N ASN A 55 -6.01 -13.03 18.53
CA ASN A 55 -6.71 -14.31 18.71
C ASN A 55 -5.71 -15.47 18.75
N LEU A 56 -4.70 -15.42 17.88
CA LEU A 56 -3.61 -16.41 17.89
C LEU A 56 -2.83 -16.35 19.20
N LYS A 57 -2.52 -15.15 19.70
CA LYS A 57 -1.84 -14.96 20.98
C LYS A 57 -2.62 -15.57 22.13
N LEU A 58 -3.92 -15.30 22.23
CA LEU A 58 -4.78 -15.90 23.28
C LEU A 58 -4.74 -17.42 23.25
N ARG A 59 -4.74 -18.03 22.05
CA ARG A 59 -4.56 -19.47 21.92
C ARG A 59 -3.17 -19.92 22.35
N THR A 60 -2.12 -19.24 21.88
CA THR A 60 -0.73 -19.58 22.24
C THR A 60 -0.50 -19.49 23.75
N ASP A 61 -1.06 -18.47 24.41
CA ASP A 61 -0.96 -18.30 25.86
C ASP A 61 -1.68 -19.42 26.65
N SER A 62 -2.61 -20.15 26.03
CA SER A 62 -3.28 -21.32 26.64
C SER A 62 -2.50 -22.63 26.51
N TYR A 63 -1.42 -22.65 25.70
CA TYR A 63 -0.50 -23.78 25.57
C TYR A 63 0.74 -23.51 26.44
N GLU A 64 1.16 -24.53 27.18
CA GLU A 64 2.47 -24.51 27.84
C GLU A 64 3.56 -24.79 26.79
N LEU A 65 3.88 -23.78 25.98
CA LEU A 65 4.92 -23.89 24.99
C LEU A 65 6.29 -24.02 25.65
N GLY A 66 7.03 -25.05 25.28
CA GLY A 66 8.39 -25.28 25.71
C GLY A 66 9.41 -24.35 25.03
N SER A 67 10.67 -24.69 25.15
CA SER A 67 11.76 -23.98 24.48
C SER A 67 11.87 -24.46 23.02
N TYR A 68 11.64 -23.55 22.07
CA TYR A 68 11.70 -23.79 20.63
C TYR A 68 12.76 -22.90 19.98
N HIS A 69 13.54 -23.46 19.04
CA HIS A 69 14.69 -22.81 18.43
C HIS A 69 14.42 -22.32 17.01
N ALA A 70 13.50 -22.95 16.31
CA ALA A 70 13.04 -22.54 14.99
C ALA A 70 11.53 -22.29 15.00
N GLY A 71 11.07 -21.33 14.23
CA GLY A 71 9.66 -21.06 14.06
C GLY A 71 9.36 -20.29 12.80
N ILE A 72 8.19 -20.56 12.22
CA ILE A 72 7.62 -19.78 11.10
C ILE A 72 6.20 -19.37 11.43
N GLY A 73 5.80 -18.22 10.96
CA GLY A 73 4.46 -17.69 11.20
C GLY A 73 3.94 -16.90 10.02
N HIS A 74 2.63 -16.81 9.95
CA HIS A 74 1.94 -16.19 8.84
C HIS A 74 0.71 -15.41 9.31
N THR A 75 0.51 -14.21 8.73
CA THR A 75 -0.77 -13.48 8.79
C THR A 75 -1.40 -13.53 7.41
N ARG A 76 -2.64 -14.00 7.32
CA ARG A 76 -3.31 -14.28 6.05
C ARG A 76 -4.27 -13.17 5.67
N TRP A 77 -4.22 -12.75 4.42
CA TRP A 77 -5.29 -12.12 3.66
C TRP A 77 -5.80 -13.16 2.64
N ALA A 78 -7.05 -13.58 2.77
CA ALA A 78 -7.56 -14.75 2.05
C ALA A 78 -7.73 -14.45 0.55
N THR A 79 -7.03 -15.22 -0.30
CA THR A 79 -7.15 -15.21 -1.76
C THR A 79 -7.82 -16.49 -2.26
N HIS A 80 -7.42 -17.67 -1.74
CA HIS A 80 -7.94 -18.98 -2.11
C HIS A 80 -8.48 -19.71 -0.88
N GLY A 81 -9.74 -20.15 -0.96
CA GLY A 81 -10.44 -20.78 0.15
C GLY A 81 -10.96 -19.80 1.20
N GLY A 82 -12.04 -20.15 1.88
CA GLY A 82 -12.69 -19.32 2.90
C GLY A 82 -11.81 -19.03 4.11
N VAL A 83 -12.27 -18.09 4.95
CA VAL A 83 -11.61 -17.76 6.23
C VAL A 83 -12.01 -18.82 7.26
N THR A 84 -11.26 -19.93 7.28
CA THR A 84 -11.44 -21.08 8.18
C THR A 84 -10.12 -21.50 8.78
N GLU A 85 -10.12 -22.20 9.90
CA GLU A 85 -8.90 -22.68 10.54
C GLU A 85 -8.11 -23.66 9.66
N ALA A 86 -8.80 -24.52 8.90
CA ALA A 86 -8.15 -25.43 7.95
C ALA A 86 -7.36 -24.70 6.87
N ASN A 87 -7.83 -23.53 6.45
CA ASN A 87 -7.19 -22.69 5.44
C ASN A 87 -6.15 -21.71 6.01
N CYS A 88 -5.95 -21.67 7.35
CA CYS A 88 -4.88 -20.88 7.95
C CYS A 88 -3.51 -21.54 7.69
N HIS A 89 -2.50 -20.73 7.40
CA HIS A 89 -1.11 -21.19 7.43
C HIS A 89 -0.61 -21.33 8.87
N PRO A 90 0.42 -22.15 9.12
CA PRO A 90 1.19 -23.01 8.22
C PRO A 90 0.44 -24.27 7.75
N HIS A 91 0.89 -24.88 6.64
CA HIS A 91 0.40 -26.18 6.16
C HIS A 91 1.47 -27.25 6.31
N LEU A 92 1.04 -28.49 6.61
CA LEU A 92 1.87 -29.65 6.81
C LEU A 92 1.87 -30.55 5.56
N SER A 93 2.99 -31.21 5.31
CA SER A 93 3.08 -32.31 4.36
C SER A 93 2.27 -33.53 4.82
N GLN A 94 2.12 -34.56 3.97
CA GLN A 94 1.34 -35.75 4.28
C GLN A 94 1.87 -36.51 5.51
N SER A 95 3.19 -36.63 5.66
CA SER A 95 3.83 -37.26 6.82
C SER A 95 3.92 -36.36 8.06
N GLY A 96 3.62 -35.07 7.91
CA GLY A 96 3.83 -34.05 8.94
C GLY A 96 5.30 -33.68 9.16
N ARG A 97 6.23 -34.09 8.25
CA ARG A 97 7.65 -33.75 8.35
C ARG A 97 7.93 -32.31 7.93
N PHE A 98 7.41 -31.89 6.78
CA PHE A 98 7.64 -30.56 6.24
C PHE A 98 6.47 -29.63 6.57
N VAL A 99 6.81 -28.38 6.82
CA VAL A 99 5.84 -27.31 7.10
C VAL A 99 6.13 -26.12 6.21
N VAL A 100 5.10 -25.47 5.68
CA VAL A 100 5.25 -24.31 4.81
C VAL A 100 4.34 -23.17 5.22
N ILE A 101 4.85 -21.95 5.07
CA ILE A 101 4.06 -20.72 4.96
C ILE A 101 4.33 -20.09 3.59
N HIS A 102 3.35 -19.36 3.07
CA HIS A 102 3.37 -18.87 1.70
C HIS A 102 2.68 -17.52 1.57
N ASN A 103 3.36 -16.57 0.94
CA ASN A 103 2.78 -15.36 0.38
C ASN A 103 2.75 -15.49 -1.14
N GLY A 104 1.62 -15.28 -1.76
CA GLY A 104 1.50 -15.35 -3.22
C GLY A 104 0.32 -16.20 -3.69
N ILE A 105 0.37 -16.60 -4.94
CA ILE A 105 -0.62 -17.49 -5.58
C ILE A 105 0.14 -18.46 -6.49
N ILE A 106 -0.13 -19.77 -6.31
CA ILE A 106 0.32 -20.82 -7.21
C ILE A 106 -0.78 -21.08 -8.24
N GLU A 107 -0.64 -20.52 -9.43
CA GLU A 107 -1.67 -20.52 -10.46
C GLU A 107 -2.03 -21.93 -10.96
N ASN A 108 -1.04 -22.82 -11.09
CA ASN A 108 -1.24 -24.20 -11.54
C ASN A 108 -1.49 -25.21 -10.39
N TYR A 109 -1.95 -24.73 -9.23
CA TYR A 109 -2.18 -25.59 -8.05
C TYR A 109 -3.20 -26.69 -8.31
N ALA A 110 -4.21 -26.47 -9.14
CA ALA A 110 -5.26 -27.43 -9.42
C ALA A 110 -4.70 -28.68 -10.14
N GLU A 111 -3.87 -28.49 -11.17
CA GLU A 111 -3.21 -29.55 -11.91
C GLU A 111 -2.29 -30.39 -11.00
N ILE A 112 -1.48 -29.70 -10.18
CA ILE A 112 -0.58 -30.37 -9.23
C ILE A 112 -1.37 -31.14 -8.18
N LYS A 113 -2.49 -30.60 -7.71
CA LYS A 113 -3.38 -31.26 -6.75
C LYS A 113 -3.96 -32.55 -7.30
N GLU A 114 -4.43 -32.55 -8.53
CA GLU A 114 -4.96 -33.74 -9.21
C GLU A 114 -3.89 -34.83 -9.31
N GLU A 115 -2.67 -34.50 -9.76
CA GLU A 115 -1.53 -35.42 -9.81
C GLU A 115 -1.23 -36.05 -8.44
N LEU A 116 -1.21 -35.23 -7.38
CA LEU A 116 -0.93 -35.71 -6.02
C LEU A 116 -2.05 -36.61 -5.47
N ILE A 117 -3.31 -36.31 -5.80
CA ILE A 117 -4.45 -37.17 -5.44
C ILE A 117 -4.30 -38.55 -6.10
N GLU A 118 -3.92 -38.63 -7.37
CA GLU A 118 -3.66 -39.89 -8.06
C GLU A 118 -2.52 -40.71 -7.40
N LYS A 119 -1.55 -40.04 -6.76
CA LYS A 119 -0.49 -40.64 -5.96
C LYS A 119 -0.90 -41.00 -4.53
N GLY A 120 -2.15 -40.72 -4.13
CA GLY A 120 -2.69 -41.07 -2.80
C GLY A 120 -2.53 -39.97 -1.75
N TYR A 121 -2.20 -38.75 -2.12
CA TYR A 121 -2.19 -37.61 -1.19
C TYR A 121 -3.63 -37.16 -0.89
N SER A 122 -3.88 -36.83 0.38
CA SER A 122 -5.14 -36.23 0.84
C SER A 122 -4.95 -34.76 1.18
N PHE A 123 -6.00 -33.95 1.03
CA PHE A 123 -5.95 -32.51 1.29
C PHE A 123 -6.98 -32.11 2.33
N GLN A 124 -6.57 -31.28 3.29
CA GLN A 124 -7.42 -30.80 4.38
C GLN A 124 -7.87 -29.36 4.15
N SER A 125 -7.16 -28.60 3.32
CA SER A 125 -7.48 -27.21 3.01
C SER A 125 -7.89 -27.02 1.54
N GLN A 126 -8.41 -25.83 1.30
CA GLN A 126 -8.75 -25.35 -0.05
C GLN A 126 -7.64 -24.45 -0.63
N THR A 127 -6.49 -24.32 0.07
CA THR A 127 -5.43 -23.41 -0.33
C THR A 127 -4.50 -24.04 -1.37
N ASP A 128 -3.95 -23.21 -2.22
CA ASP A 128 -2.85 -23.54 -3.13
C ASP A 128 -1.56 -23.91 -2.38
N THR A 129 -1.40 -23.40 -1.17
CA THR A 129 -0.20 -23.59 -0.32
C THR A 129 -0.04 -25.03 0.15
N GLU A 130 -1.12 -25.73 0.52
CA GLU A 130 -1.05 -27.12 0.93
C GLU A 130 -0.53 -28.03 -0.20
N VAL A 131 -0.85 -27.69 -1.44
CA VAL A 131 -0.35 -28.38 -2.63
C VAL A 131 1.17 -28.29 -2.71
N THR A 132 1.72 -27.12 -2.40
CA THR A 132 3.17 -26.86 -2.49
C THR A 132 3.98 -27.72 -1.53
N VAL A 133 3.56 -27.86 -0.26
CA VAL A 133 4.29 -28.65 0.73
C VAL A 133 4.17 -30.15 0.45
N LYS A 134 3.05 -30.62 -0.08
CA LYS A 134 2.87 -32.02 -0.47
C LYS A 134 3.67 -32.36 -1.73
N LEU A 135 3.73 -31.45 -2.69
CA LEU A 135 4.61 -31.61 -3.84
C LEU A 135 6.08 -31.65 -3.42
N PHE A 136 6.50 -30.77 -2.49
CA PHE A 136 7.86 -30.78 -1.97
C PHE A 136 8.22 -32.15 -1.36
N GLU A 137 7.32 -32.72 -0.54
CA GLU A 137 7.52 -34.06 0.05
C GLU A 137 7.59 -35.16 -1.02
N ASP A 138 6.71 -35.15 -2.03
CA ASP A 138 6.65 -36.14 -3.11
C ASP A 138 7.97 -36.23 -3.90
N ILE A 139 8.61 -35.07 -4.11
CA ILE A 139 9.85 -34.98 -4.91
C ILE A 139 11.13 -34.90 -4.07
N PHE A 140 11.04 -35.06 -2.73
CA PHE A 140 12.17 -34.90 -1.83
C PHE A 140 13.23 -35.97 -2.10
N ASP A 141 14.46 -35.55 -2.42
CA ASP A 141 15.59 -36.40 -2.78
C ASP A 141 16.66 -36.53 -1.70
N GLY A 142 16.37 -36.01 -0.48
CA GLY A 142 17.31 -36.01 0.64
C GLY A 142 18.09 -34.70 0.81
N ASP A 143 18.04 -33.79 -0.18
CA ASP A 143 18.66 -32.47 -0.12
C ASP A 143 17.63 -31.35 -0.34
N HIS A 144 17.59 -30.39 0.60
CA HIS A 144 16.60 -29.30 0.58
C HIS A 144 16.77 -28.37 -0.61
N LEU A 145 18.00 -27.97 -0.94
CA LEU A 145 18.28 -27.05 -2.04
C LEU A 145 18.04 -27.70 -3.39
N SER A 146 18.44 -28.98 -3.55
CA SER A 146 18.16 -29.78 -4.75
C SER A 146 16.67 -29.93 -4.98
N THR A 147 15.92 -30.30 -3.93
CA THR A 147 14.47 -30.44 -4.01
C THR A 147 13.78 -29.12 -4.28
N MET A 148 14.22 -28.01 -3.66
CA MET A 148 13.67 -26.68 -3.91
C MET A 148 13.86 -26.26 -5.37
N LYS A 149 15.03 -26.54 -5.98
CA LYS A 149 15.26 -26.32 -7.42
C LYS A 149 14.26 -27.07 -8.31
N LYS A 150 13.90 -28.30 -7.94
CA LYS A 150 12.88 -29.08 -8.66
C LYS A 150 11.49 -28.50 -8.46
N LEU A 151 11.16 -28.11 -7.22
CA LEU A 151 9.88 -27.53 -6.87
C LEU A 151 9.61 -26.25 -7.67
N VAL A 152 10.52 -25.27 -7.64
CA VAL A 152 10.31 -23.97 -8.29
C VAL A 152 10.16 -24.06 -9.82
N LYS A 153 10.74 -25.09 -10.44
CA LYS A 153 10.57 -25.37 -11.87
C LYS A 153 9.15 -25.83 -12.22
N ARG A 154 8.40 -26.33 -11.24
CA ARG A 154 7.02 -26.83 -11.41
C ARG A 154 5.96 -25.80 -11.03
N LEU A 155 6.31 -24.79 -10.24
CA LEU A 155 5.36 -23.79 -9.76
C LEU A 155 5.21 -22.64 -10.76
N HIS A 156 3.97 -22.28 -11.10
CA HIS A 156 3.64 -21.10 -11.87
C HIS A 156 3.01 -20.06 -10.93
N GLY A 157 3.26 -18.77 -11.20
CA GLY A 157 2.74 -17.66 -10.42
C GLY A 157 3.79 -16.98 -9.53
N ALA A 158 3.32 -16.19 -8.56
CA ALA A 158 4.14 -15.46 -7.61
C ALA A 158 4.12 -16.12 -6.24
N TYR A 159 5.29 -16.22 -5.60
CA TYR A 159 5.40 -16.86 -4.29
C TYR A 159 6.55 -16.30 -3.44
N GLY A 160 6.35 -16.34 -2.13
CA GLY A 160 7.38 -16.26 -1.10
C GLY A 160 7.18 -17.45 -0.16
N LEU A 161 7.95 -18.50 -0.34
CA LEU A 161 7.84 -19.78 0.35
C LEU A 161 8.87 -19.87 1.46
N VAL A 162 8.45 -20.26 2.66
CA VAL A 162 9.34 -20.55 3.79
C VAL A 162 8.96 -21.87 4.41
N PHE A 163 9.95 -22.76 4.52
CA PHE A 163 9.80 -24.13 4.99
C PHE A 163 10.57 -24.40 6.28
N LEU A 164 10.02 -25.32 7.09
CA LEU A 164 10.72 -26.05 8.15
C LEU A 164 10.72 -27.54 7.82
N ASP A 165 11.77 -28.25 8.24
CA ASP A 165 11.87 -29.71 8.25
C ASP A 165 12.01 -30.19 9.70
N ARG A 166 11.04 -30.98 10.18
CA ARG A 166 11.05 -31.55 11.53
C ARG A 166 12.32 -32.34 11.82
N ASP A 167 12.87 -33.04 10.80
CA ASP A 167 14.04 -33.86 10.95
C ASP A 167 15.35 -33.06 10.94
N HIS A 168 15.28 -31.77 10.58
CA HIS A 168 16.40 -30.83 10.56
C HIS A 168 15.99 -29.47 11.21
N PRO A 169 15.90 -29.45 12.56
CA PRO A 169 15.39 -28.26 13.28
C PRO A 169 16.34 -27.05 13.30
N ASP A 170 17.54 -27.23 12.76
CA ASP A 170 18.61 -26.24 12.70
C ASP A 170 18.57 -25.35 11.45
N ARG A 171 17.51 -25.43 10.64
CA ARG A 171 17.45 -24.69 9.37
C ARG A 171 16.07 -24.24 8.96
N ILE A 172 16.07 -23.13 8.24
CA ILE A 172 14.92 -22.60 7.50
C ILE A 172 15.34 -22.48 6.04
N PHE A 173 14.47 -22.86 5.11
CA PHE A 173 14.77 -22.78 3.68
C PHE A 173 13.54 -22.35 2.89
N GLY A 174 13.74 -21.93 1.65
CA GLY A 174 12.64 -21.44 0.85
C GLY A 174 13.05 -20.88 -0.49
N SER A 175 12.10 -20.21 -1.13
CA SER A 175 12.32 -19.55 -2.41
C SER A 175 11.37 -18.34 -2.57
N LYS A 176 11.77 -17.41 -3.43
CA LYS A 176 11.03 -16.17 -3.67
C LYS A 176 10.91 -15.89 -5.16
N LYS A 177 9.69 -15.54 -5.59
CA LYS A 177 9.37 -15.01 -6.91
C LYS A 177 8.14 -14.09 -6.80
N GLY A 178 8.27 -12.83 -7.15
CA GLY A 178 7.18 -11.84 -7.09
C GLY A 178 6.94 -11.28 -5.69
N SER A 179 6.70 -12.10 -4.66
CA SER A 179 6.46 -11.64 -3.29
C SER A 179 7.76 -11.18 -2.60
N PRO A 180 7.78 -10.02 -1.88
CA PRO A 180 8.97 -9.54 -1.21
C PRO A 180 9.41 -10.45 -0.06
N MET A 181 10.74 -10.59 0.13
CA MET A 181 11.33 -11.37 1.22
C MET A 181 12.75 -10.90 1.52
N VAL A 182 13.09 -10.84 2.80
CA VAL A 182 14.42 -10.50 3.31
C VAL A 182 14.90 -11.54 4.30
N ILE A 183 16.22 -11.67 4.41
CA ILE A 183 16.88 -12.43 5.49
C ILE A 183 17.60 -11.41 6.38
N GLY A 184 17.25 -11.37 7.65
CA GLY A 184 17.84 -10.48 8.65
C GLY A 184 18.85 -11.19 9.55
N PHE A 185 19.92 -10.49 9.92
CA PHE A 185 21.03 -10.99 10.70
C PHE A 185 21.11 -10.28 12.04
N GLY A 186 20.78 -11.00 13.12
CA GLY A 186 21.06 -10.63 14.50
C GLY A 186 22.34 -11.31 15.00
N LYS A 187 22.73 -11.05 16.23
CA LYS A 187 24.01 -11.55 16.81
C LYS A 187 24.14 -13.06 16.77
N GLU A 188 23.12 -13.79 17.21
CA GLU A 188 23.06 -15.25 17.25
C GLU A 188 21.73 -15.77 16.70
N GLU A 189 21.03 -14.94 15.95
CA GLU A 189 19.68 -15.16 15.48
C GLU A 189 19.57 -14.81 14.02
N ARG A 190 18.67 -15.52 13.33
CA ARG A 190 18.35 -15.28 11.93
C ARG A 190 16.85 -15.10 11.78
N PHE A 191 16.48 -14.18 10.92
CA PHE A 191 15.10 -13.84 10.67
C PHE A 191 14.81 -13.91 9.17
N ILE A 192 13.61 -14.36 8.82
CA ILE A 192 13.06 -14.25 7.49
C ILE A 192 11.81 -13.39 7.58
N SER A 193 11.66 -12.38 6.74
CA SER A 193 10.45 -11.56 6.75
C SER A 193 10.04 -11.11 5.36
N SER A 194 8.74 -10.92 5.19
CA SER A 194 8.18 -10.28 4.00
C SER A 194 8.32 -8.75 4.01
N ASP A 195 8.76 -8.16 5.15
CA ASP A 195 9.02 -6.73 5.30
C ASP A 195 10.12 -6.48 6.32
N TYR A 196 11.25 -5.87 5.89
CA TYR A 196 12.39 -5.60 6.76
C TYR A 196 12.04 -4.72 7.97
N ARG A 197 11.03 -3.86 7.85
CA ARG A 197 10.59 -2.99 8.95
C ARG A 197 10.08 -3.75 10.16
N SER A 198 9.59 -4.98 9.98
CA SER A 198 9.22 -5.86 11.09
C SER A 198 10.43 -6.33 11.91
N LEU A 199 11.63 -6.20 11.35
CA LEU A 199 12.89 -6.64 11.96
C LEU A 199 13.66 -5.50 12.64
N ILE A 200 13.20 -4.24 12.53
CA ILE A 200 13.85 -3.08 13.16
C ILE A 200 13.96 -3.31 14.67
N GLY A 201 15.18 -3.13 15.20
CA GLY A 201 15.52 -3.37 16.59
C GLY A 201 15.80 -4.83 16.95
N LEU A 202 15.75 -5.76 15.98
CA LEU A 202 16.09 -7.19 16.14
C LEU A 202 17.37 -7.58 15.41
N ILE A 203 17.75 -6.82 14.38
CA ILE A 203 18.85 -7.16 13.45
C ILE A 203 19.82 -5.99 13.31
N ASP A 204 21.07 -6.31 12.96
CA ASP A 204 22.09 -5.33 12.64
C ASP A 204 22.10 -4.99 11.14
N ASP A 205 21.86 -6.01 10.29
CA ASP A 205 21.77 -5.88 8.83
C ASP A 205 20.83 -6.93 8.22
N TYR A 206 20.55 -6.78 6.92
CA TYR A 206 19.71 -7.71 6.16
C TYR A 206 20.12 -7.77 4.69
N ILE A 207 19.73 -8.86 4.03
CA ILE A 207 19.78 -8.99 2.57
C ILE A 207 18.38 -9.05 1.98
N ILE A 208 18.22 -8.53 0.76
CA ILE A 208 16.97 -8.61 0.00
C ILE A 208 17.10 -9.75 -0.99
N LEU A 209 16.13 -10.69 -0.97
CA LEU A 209 16.07 -11.76 -1.95
C LEU A 209 15.47 -11.24 -3.27
N GLU A 210 15.98 -11.75 -4.38
CA GLU A 210 15.49 -11.43 -5.73
C GLU A 210 14.65 -12.57 -6.31
N ASP A 211 13.93 -12.27 -7.42
CA ASP A 211 13.09 -13.26 -8.08
C ASP A 211 13.92 -14.46 -8.57
N GLY A 212 13.48 -15.65 -8.19
CA GLY A 212 14.18 -16.90 -8.50
C GLY A 212 15.19 -17.35 -7.45
N ASP A 213 15.45 -16.56 -6.40
CA ASP A 213 16.33 -16.99 -5.33
C ASP A 213 15.76 -18.17 -4.55
N ILE A 214 16.64 -19.12 -4.29
CA ILE A 214 16.43 -20.25 -3.37
C ILE A 214 17.39 -20.05 -2.21
N PHE A 215 16.92 -20.15 -0.98
CA PHE A 215 17.75 -19.93 0.20
C PHE A 215 17.68 -21.07 1.21
N LEU A 216 18.75 -21.23 1.96
CA LEU A 216 18.82 -22.05 3.16
C LEU A 216 19.60 -21.26 4.23
N VAL A 217 19.04 -21.18 5.43
CA VAL A 217 19.60 -20.43 6.56
C VAL A 217 19.75 -21.37 7.74
N THR A 218 20.93 -21.35 8.36
CA THR A 218 21.26 -21.99 9.64
C THR A 218 21.60 -20.90 10.67
N PRO A 219 21.78 -21.21 11.96
CA PRO A 219 22.17 -20.19 12.94
C PRO A 219 23.47 -19.45 12.61
N THR A 220 24.40 -20.10 11.93
CA THR A 220 25.75 -19.57 11.64
C THR A 220 25.95 -19.17 10.19
N GLU A 221 25.27 -19.82 9.27
CA GLU A 221 25.52 -19.68 7.83
C GLU A 221 24.22 -19.45 7.05
N TYR A 222 24.35 -18.91 5.86
CA TYR A 222 23.26 -18.86 4.88
C TYR A 222 23.81 -19.17 3.47
N THR A 223 22.94 -19.70 2.64
CA THR A 223 23.20 -19.93 1.22
C THR A 223 22.06 -19.34 0.42
N VAL A 224 22.37 -18.57 -0.60
CA VAL A 224 21.42 -18.12 -1.63
C VAL A 224 21.89 -18.65 -2.98
N LEU A 225 20.99 -19.30 -3.70
CA LEU A 225 21.19 -19.75 -5.07
C LEU A 225 20.33 -18.94 -6.02
N SER A 226 20.93 -18.40 -7.07
CA SER A 226 20.23 -17.76 -8.18
C SER A 226 20.62 -18.48 -9.47
N GLU A 227 19.65 -18.90 -10.29
CA GLU A 227 19.90 -19.63 -11.54
C GLU A 227 20.92 -20.79 -11.41
N GLU A 228 20.83 -21.57 -10.33
CA GLU A 228 21.69 -22.70 -10.00
C GLU A 228 23.07 -22.35 -9.41
N ASN A 229 23.49 -21.09 -9.38
CA ASN A 229 24.76 -20.65 -8.82
C ASN A 229 24.58 -20.04 -7.43
N SER A 230 25.59 -20.23 -6.56
CA SER A 230 25.67 -19.49 -5.30
C SER A 230 25.85 -18.00 -5.58
N THR A 231 25.10 -17.17 -4.91
CA THR A 231 25.10 -15.72 -5.12
C THR A 231 25.17 -14.99 -3.79
N ASP A 232 26.13 -14.08 -3.68
CA ASP A 232 26.20 -13.15 -2.56
C ASP A 232 25.24 -11.98 -2.82
N ARG A 233 24.33 -11.73 -1.89
CA ARG A 233 23.42 -10.59 -1.90
C ARG A 233 24.03 -9.43 -1.12
N LYS A 234 23.76 -8.21 -1.59
CA LYS A 234 24.23 -7.00 -0.90
C LYS A 234 23.59 -6.89 0.48
N HIS A 235 24.42 -6.69 1.50
CA HIS A 235 23.98 -6.37 2.84
C HIS A 235 23.55 -4.92 2.95
N HIS A 236 22.44 -4.70 3.62
CA HIS A 236 21.86 -3.40 3.91
C HIS A 236 21.84 -3.21 5.43
N GLY A 237 22.48 -2.17 5.94
CA GLY A 237 22.37 -1.79 7.36
C GLY A 237 20.97 -1.30 7.69
N VAL A 238 20.52 -1.54 8.90
CA VAL A 238 19.29 -0.95 9.43
C VAL A 238 19.60 0.48 9.86
N ASP A 239 18.80 1.45 9.42
CA ASP A 239 18.93 2.82 9.89
C ASP A 239 18.46 2.91 11.35
N GLU A 240 19.38 3.17 12.29
CA GLU A 240 19.07 3.29 13.71
C GLU A 240 18.07 4.42 14.02
N SER A 241 17.88 5.36 13.11
CA SER A 241 16.85 6.40 13.21
C SER A 241 15.43 5.89 12.93
N GLU A 242 15.29 4.74 12.25
CA GLU A 242 14.01 4.08 12.03
C GLU A 242 13.54 3.42 13.32
N LYS A 243 12.57 4.04 13.98
CA LYS A 243 11.91 3.47 15.16
C LYS A 243 10.61 2.76 14.75
N PRO A 244 10.19 1.73 15.50
CA PRO A 244 8.84 1.20 15.36
C PRO A 244 7.83 2.33 15.47
N VAL A 245 6.83 2.34 14.58
CA VAL A 245 5.80 3.37 14.62
C VAL A 245 4.88 3.12 15.79
N GLU A 246 4.91 4.02 16.76
CA GLU A 246 4.03 3.99 17.91
C GLU A 246 2.75 4.79 17.64
N LEU A 247 1.63 4.34 18.18
CA LEU A 247 0.35 5.03 18.06
C LEU A 247 0.37 6.39 18.80
N GLY A 248 1.09 6.47 19.92
CA GLY A 248 1.12 7.65 20.78
C GLY A 248 -0.26 7.92 21.40
N ASP A 249 -0.63 9.19 21.53
CA ASP A 249 -1.89 9.63 22.14
C ASP A 249 -3.11 9.52 21.21
N TYR A 250 -2.93 9.03 19.99
CA TYR A 250 -4.02 8.89 19.04
C TYR A 250 -4.79 7.59 19.24
N PRO A 251 -6.13 7.56 19.07
CA PRO A 251 -6.92 6.34 19.19
C PRO A 251 -6.72 5.38 17.99
N HIS A 252 -6.29 5.90 16.83
CA HIS A 252 -6.11 5.14 15.60
C HIS A 252 -4.92 5.67 14.81
N PHE A 253 -4.23 4.79 14.08
CA PHE A 253 -3.14 5.17 13.17
C PHE A 253 -3.63 6.11 12.06
N MET A 254 -4.78 5.86 11.47
CA MET A 254 -5.32 6.74 10.43
C MET A 254 -5.47 8.19 10.93
N LEU A 255 -5.97 8.41 12.15
CA LEU A 255 -6.08 9.76 12.68
C LEU A 255 -4.70 10.41 12.87
N LYS A 256 -3.75 9.67 13.46
CA LYS A 256 -2.37 10.11 13.59
C LYS A 256 -1.79 10.53 12.24
N GLU A 257 -1.95 9.68 11.22
CA GLU A 257 -1.44 9.89 9.87
C GLU A 257 -2.10 11.08 9.15
N ILE A 258 -3.37 11.37 9.44
CA ILE A 258 -4.05 12.59 9.00
C ILE A 258 -3.39 13.82 9.63
N PHE A 259 -3.10 13.78 10.94
CA PHE A 259 -2.47 14.88 11.67
C PHE A 259 -0.98 15.06 11.34
N GLU A 260 -0.31 14.05 10.83
CA GLU A 260 1.09 14.13 10.39
C GLU A 260 1.27 14.85 9.05
N GLN A 261 0.21 15.04 8.25
CA GLN A 261 0.32 15.52 6.87
C GLN A 261 1.01 16.89 6.73
N PRO A 262 0.75 17.91 7.56
CA PRO A 262 1.50 19.16 7.48
C PRO A 262 3.01 18.94 7.60
N LYS A 263 3.41 18.10 8.54
CA LYS A 263 4.81 17.80 8.82
C LYS A 263 5.50 17.00 7.71
N VAL A 264 4.85 15.94 7.21
CA VAL A 264 5.45 15.11 6.15
C VAL A 264 5.55 15.86 4.82
N LEU A 265 4.70 16.85 4.57
CA LEU A 265 4.86 17.74 3.43
C LEU A 265 6.15 18.56 3.52
N GLU A 266 6.50 19.08 4.69
CA GLU A 266 7.79 19.74 4.88
C GLU A 266 8.97 18.81 4.56
N ASP A 267 8.84 17.51 4.87
CA ASP A 267 9.85 16.51 4.54
C ASP A 267 9.93 16.22 3.03
N VAL A 268 8.81 16.33 2.29
CA VAL A 268 8.80 16.18 0.82
C VAL A 268 9.67 17.23 0.15
N TRP A 269 9.56 18.50 0.54
CA TRP A 269 10.30 19.56 -0.12
C TRP A 269 11.61 19.94 0.55
N ARG A 270 11.93 19.37 1.75
CA ARG A 270 13.22 19.60 2.39
C ARG A 270 14.39 19.20 1.48
N GLY A 271 15.27 20.18 1.16
CA GLY A 271 16.37 20.02 0.22
C GLY A 271 15.96 19.92 -1.25
N ARG A 272 14.66 20.03 -1.57
CA ARG A 272 14.15 20.08 -2.94
C ARG A 272 13.64 21.47 -3.34
N VAL A 273 13.17 22.25 -2.39
CA VAL A 273 12.65 23.60 -2.62
C VAL A 273 13.38 24.59 -1.73
N ASN A 274 13.91 25.66 -2.34
CA ASN A 274 14.34 26.85 -1.63
C ASN A 274 13.25 27.92 -1.81
N PHE A 275 12.44 28.15 -0.77
CA PHE A 275 11.34 29.10 -0.81
C PHE A 275 11.79 30.57 -0.84
N ASP A 276 13.03 30.88 -0.40
CA ASP A 276 13.51 32.26 -0.38
C ASP A 276 14.01 32.68 -1.78
N THR A 277 14.63 31.75 -2.52
CA THR A 277 15.10 31.99 -3.90
C THR A 277 14.10 31.53 -4.95
N HIS A 278 13.02 30.84 -4.57
CA HIS A 278 12.05 30.16 -5.45
C HIS A 278 12.73 29.17 -6.42
N GLU A 279 13.69 28.39 -5.92
CA GLU A 279 14.40 27.40 -6.72
C GLU A 279 14.07 25.98 -6.32
N LEU A 280 13.92 25.12 -7.34
CA LEU A 280 13.77 23.68 -7.17
C LEU A 280 15.11 23.00 -7.41
N HIS A 281 15.52 22.16 -6.47
CA HIS A 281 16.71 21.35 -6.52
C HIS A 281 16.34 19.86 -6.41
N SER A 282 16.71 19.07 -7.39
CA SER A 282 16.55 17.61 -7.30
C SER A 282 17.53 16.95 -8.26
N GLU A 283 18.53 16.26 -7.73
CA GLU A 283 19.48 15.50 -8.53
C GLU A 283 18.77 14.48 -9.42
N THR A 284 17.71 13.84 -8.88
CA THR A 284 16.92 12.86 -9.62
C THR A 284 16.14 13.50 -10.78
N LEU A 285 15.62 14.72 -10.61
CA LEU A 285 14.95 15.43 -11.70
C LEU A 285 15.96 15.99 -12.70
N LEU A 286 17.20 16.28 -12.26
CA LEU A 286 18.28 16.66 -13.15
C LEU A 286 18.63 15.55 -14.15
N SER A 287 18.51 14.27 -13.79
CA SER A 287 18.73 13.15 -14.70
C SER A 287 17.74 13.10 -15.86
N LEU A 288 16.58 13.74 -15.72
CA LEU A 288 15.56 13.88 -16.76
C LEU A 288 15.76 15.13 -17.65
N GLN A 289 16.83 15.92 -17.41
CA GLN A 289 17.03 17.20 -18.11
C GLN A 289 17.26 17.06 -19.60
N ASP A 290 17.98 16.03 -20.00
CA ASP A 290 18.41 15.83 -21.38
C ASP A 290 17.42 15.01 -22.20
N SER A 291 16.32 14.56 -21.56
CA SER A 291 15.29 13.79 -22.22
C SER A 291 14.30 14.72 -22.95
N GLU A 292 14.10 14.49 -24.25
CA GLU A 292 13.06 15.15 -25.05
C GLU A 292 11.68 14.56 -24.71
N ILE A 293 11.21 14.72 -23.45
CA ILE A 293 9.91 14.23 -23.02
C ILE A 293 8.83 15.09 -23.67
N GLU A 294 7.95 14.45 -24.46
CA GLU A 294 6.81 15.09 -25.10
C GLU A 294 5.46 14.69 -24.46
N ARG A 295 5.44 13.56 -23.72
CA ARG A 295 4.24 13.01 -23.11
C ARG A 295 4.55 12.30 -21.79
N ILE A 296 3.58 12.27 -20.90
CA ILE A 296 3.63 11.52 -19.65
C ILE A 296 2.54 10.45 -19.63
N VAL A 297 2.88 9.25 -19.15
CA VAL A 297 1.93 8.19 -18.81
C VAL A 297 2.13 7.81 -17.35
N ILE A 298 1.11 7.99 -16.52
CA ILE A 298 1.13 7.64 -15.10
C ILE A 298 0.38 6.32 -14.93
N VAL A 299 1.04 5.34 -14.30
CA VAL A 299 0.49 4.01 -14.07
C VAL A 299 0.41 3.75 -12.57
N ALA A 300 -0.79 3.53 -12.05
CA ALA A 300 -1.02 3.39 -10.62
C ALA A 300 -2.35 2.68 -10.32
N SER A 301 -2.59 2.34 -9.04
CA SER A 301 -3.83 1.75 -8.55
C SER A 301 -4.36 2.51 -7.32
N GLY A 302 -5.69 2.51 -7.12
CA GLY A 302 -6.37 3.05 -5.94
C GLY A 302 -6.02 4.52 -5.67
N THR A 303 -5.67 4.83 -4.43
CA THR A 303 -5.26 6.17 -3.99
C THR A 303 -4.13 6.76 -4.85
N SER A 304 -3.15 5.94 -5.24
CA SER A 304 -2.06 6.38 -6.11
C SER A 304 -2.54 6.72 -7.53
N TYR A 305 -3.58 6.06 -8.03
CA TYR A 305 -4.23 6.43 -9.29
C TYR A 305 -4.91 7.80 -9.19
N HIS A 306 -5.59 8.09 -8.08
CA HIS A 306 -6.19 9.40 -7.85
C HIS A 306 -5.14 10.52 -7.73
N SER A 307 -3.98 10.25 -7.10
CA SER A 307 -2.86 11.20 -7.09
C SER A 307 -2.33 11.47 -8.51
N GLY A 308 -2.32 10.45 -9.37
CA GLY A 308 -1.99 10.58 -10.79
C GLY A 308 -3.00 11.44 -11.57
N LEU A 309 -4.30 11.33 -11.25
CA LEU A 309 -5.31 12.19 -11.85
C LEU A 309 -5.11 13.68 -11.48
N MET A 310 -4.69 13.98 -10.24
CA MET A 310 -4.27 15.33 -9.86
C MET A 310 -3.05 15.77 -10.69
N ALA A 311 -2.06 14.89 -10.79
CA ALA A 311 -0.83 15.16 -11.54
C ALA A 311 -1.08 15.49 -13.00
N LYS A 312 -2.07 14.86 -13.62
CA LYS A 312 -2.46 15.16 -15.00
C LYS A 312 -2.71 16.65 -15.19
N TYR A 313 -3.52 17.26 -14.32
CA TYR A 313 -3.82 18.70 -14.41
C TYR A 313 -2.54 19.52 -14.23
N TYR A 314 -1.68 19.18 -13.26
CA TYR A 314 -0.43 19.91 -13.04
C TYR A 314 0.53 19.84 -14.23
N PHE A 315 0.71 18.67 -14.84
CA PHE A 315 1.60 18.53 -15.99
C PHE A 315 1.04 19.21 -17.24
N GLU A 316 -0.25 19.10 -17.49
CA GLU A 316 -0.89 19.75 -18.62
C GLU A 316 -0.89 21.28 -18.49
N GLU A 317 -1.21 21.82 -17.30
CA GLU A 317 -1.30 23.25 -17.07
C GLU A 317 0.07 23.92 -16.90
N PHE A 318 0.95 23.34 -16.08
CA PHE A 318 2.21 24.01 -15.75
C PHE A 318 3.35 23.65 -16.70
N ALA A 319 3.37 22.44 -17.23
CA ALA A 319 4.45 21.97 -18.09
C ALA A 319 4.06 21.85 -19.57
N GLY A 320 2.78 22.00 -19.94
CA GLY A 320 2.31 21.79 -21.30
C GLY A 320 2.58 20.37 -21.80
N LEU A 321 2.57 19.38 -20.90
CA LEU A 321 2.84 17.98 -21.20
C LEU A 321 1.54 17.18 -21.20
N PRO A 322 1.06 16.69 -22.37
CA PRO A 322 -0.06 15.78 -22.44
C PRO A 322 0.16 14.59 -21.51
N THR A 323 -0.81 14.32 -20.64
CA THR A 323 -0.68 13.32 -19.59
C THR A 323 -1.84 12.34 -19.60
N GLU A 324 -1.53 11.07 -19.71
CA GLU A 324 -2.48 9.96 -19.57
C GLU A 324 -2.29 9.30 -18.20
N VAL A 325 -3.39 8.94 -17.53
CA VAL A 325 -3.35 8.20 -16.27
C VAL A 325 -4.09 6.88 -16.46
N VAL A 326 -3.44 5.78 -16.13
CA VAL A 326 -3.94 4.43 -16.41
C VAL A 326 -3.91 3.59 -15.14
N VAL A 327 -4.98 2.84 -14.89
CA VAL A 327 -5.02 1.83 -13.83
C VAL A 327 -4.03 0.71 -14.15
N SER A 328 -3.19 0.35 -13.18
CA SER A 328 -2.11 -0.62 -13.40
C SER A 328 -2.60 -1.97 -13.91
N ALA A 329 -3.70 -2.49 -13.34
CA ALA A 329 -4.28 -3.77 -13.74
C ALA A 329 -4.74 -3.79 -15.21
N GLU A 330 -5.18 -2.65 -15.76
CA GLU A 330 -5.57 -2.52 -17.18
C GLU A 330 -4.36 -2.26 -18.08
N PHE A 331 -3.36 -1.54 -17.56
CA PHE A 331 -2.20 -1.14 -18.37
C PHE A 331 -1.45 -2.34 -18.94
N LYS A 332 -1.29 -3.41 -18.19
CA LYS A 332 -0.52 -4.58 -18.63
C LYS A 332 -1.17 -5.35 -19.78
N TYR A 333 -2.48 -5.25 -19.97
CA TYR A 333 -3.22 -5.97 -21.02
C TYR A 333 -3.48 -5.12 -22.27
N LYS A 334 -3.50 -3.78 -22.14
CA LYS A 334 -3.70 -2.94 -23.31
C LYS A 334 -2.46 -2.89 -24.22
N ARG A 335 -2.65 -2.60 -25.51
CA ARG A 335 -1.54 -2.31 -26.42
C ARG A 335 -0.78 -1.08 -25.94
N LYS A 336 0.54 -1.21 -25.80
CA LYS A 336 1.42 -0.14 -25.35
C LYS A 336 2.11 0.53 -26.52
N PHE A 337 2.20 1.84 -26.47
CA PHE A 337 3.00 2.64 -27.39
C PHE A 337 4.20 3.16 -26.60
N VAL A 338 5.24 2.34 -26.54
CA VAL A 338 6.47 2.68 -25.84
C VAL A 338 7.42 3.34 -26.81
N ASP A 339 7.83 4.57 -26.51
CA ASP A 339 8.79 5.35 -27.28
C ASP A 339 9.75 6.09 -26.34
N THR A 340 10.78 6.72 -26.89
CA THR A 340 11.80 7.43 -26.12
C THR A 340 11.38 8.83 -25.67
N LYS A 341 10.22 9.33 -26.13
CA LYS A 341 9.69 10.67 -25.80
C LYS A 341 8.57 10.61 -24.75
N THR A 342 8.16 9.41 -24.36
CA THR A 342 7.16 9.18 -23.31
C THR A 342 7.83 8.81 -21.99
N LEU A 343 7.62 9.61 -20.94
CA LEU A 343 8.01 9.26 -19.58
C LEU A 343 6.87 8.48 -18.91
N HIS A 344 7.15 7.22 -18.54
CA HIS A 344 6.21 6.40 -17.78
C HIS A 344 6.51 6.51 -16.28
N ILE A 345 5.55 7.00 -15.50
CA ILE A 345 5.70 7.20 -14.06
C ILE A 345 4.87 6.14 -13.33
N PHE A 346 5.53 5.30 -12.53
CA PHE A 346 4.90 4.23 -11.74
C PHE A 346 4.81 4.64 -10.29
N VAL A 347 3.58 4.64 -9.74
CA VAL A 347 3.30 5.19 -8.42
C VAL A 347 2.76 4.12 -7.48
N SER A 348 3.38 4.01 -6.31
CA SER A 348 2.94 3.09 -5.26
C SER A 348 3.42 3.55 -3.89
N GLN A 349 2.54 3.56 -2.88
CA GLN A 349 2.95 3.84 -1.51
C GLN A 349 3.98 2.81 -1.03
N SER A 350 3.68 1.52 -1.15
CA SER A 350 4.57 0.44 -0.71
C SER A 350 5.75 0.19 -1.64
N GLY A 351 5.61 0.55 -2.92
CA GLY A 351 6.54 0.15 -3.97
C GLY A 351 6.54 -1.35 -4.30
N GLU A 352 5.51 -2.09 -3.82
CA GLU A 352 5.38 -3.55 -3.98
C GLU A 352 4.04 -3.94 -4.63
N THR A 353 3.28 -2.99 -5.17
CA THR A 353 2.00 -3.27 -5.86
C THR A 353 2.27 -4.10 -7.11
N ALA A 354 1.74 -5.34 -7.16
CA ALA A 354 2.04 -6.31 -8.20
C ALA A 354 1.79 -5.77 -9.61
N ASP A 355 0.56 -5.35 -9.89
CA ASP A 355 0.19 -4.82 -11.21
C ASP A 355 1.05 -3.64 -11.66
N THR A 356 1.43 -2.76 -10.71
CA THR A 356 2.27 -1.59 -11.01
C THR A 356 3.71 -2.02 -11.31
N LEU A 357 4.24 -2.98 -10.57
CA LEU A 357 5.58 -3.54 -10.78
C LEU A 357 5.68 -4.27 -12.11
N ASP A 358 4.69 -5.09 -12.46
CA ASP A 358 4.67 -5.83 -13.72
C ASP A 358 4.53 -4.88 -14.91
N SER A 359 3.67 -3.87 -14.79
CA SER A 359 3.54 -2.80 -15.78
C SER A 359 4.87 -2.08 -16.02
N LEU A 360 5.63 -1.80 -14.95
CA LEU A 360 6.96 -1.19 -15.03
C LEU A 360 7.95 -2.09 -15.76
N LYS A 361 8.02 -3.38 -15.39
CA LYS A 361 8.91 -4.36 -16.04
C LYS A 361 8.65 -4.42 -17.56
N ILE A 362 7.38 -4.51 -17.96
CA ILE A 362 6.99 -4.54 -19.37
C ILE A 362 7.47 -3.30 -20.14
N VAL A 363 7.31 -2.10 -19.60
CA VAL A 363 7.76 -0.87 -20.26
C VAL A 363 9.28 -0.82 -20.35
N LYS A 364 9.98 -1.21 -19.28
CA LYS A 364 11.45 -1.23 -19.22
C LYS A 364 12.04 -2.23 -20.22
N GLU A 365 11.48 -3.43 -20.34
CA GLU A 365 11.87 -4.44 -21.31
C GLU A 365 11.70 -3.97 -22.76
N GLN A 366 10.72 -3.11 -23.02
CA GLN A 366 10.50 -2.49 -24.32
C GLN A 366 11.38 -1.24 -24.57
N GLY A 367 12.29 -0.91 -23.65
CA GLY A 367 13.22 0.23 -23.77
C GLY A 367 12.59 1.59 -23.48
N GLY A 368 11.41 1.64 -22.82
CA GLY A 368 10.76 2.88 -22.43
C GLY A 368 11.43 3.61 -21.27
N GLN A 369 11.26 4.92 -21.21
CA GLN A 369 11.69 5.72 -20.06
C GLN A 369 10.75 5.46 -18.88
N VAL A 370 11.31 5.02 -17.75
CA VAL A 370 10.56 4.68 -16.53
C VAL A 370 11.02 5.53 -15.35
N PHE A 371 10.09 5.87 -14.47
CA PHE A 371 10.33 6.66 -13.26
C PHE A 371 9.44 6.17 -12.12
N GLY A 372 9.97 6.02 -10.91
CA GLY A 372 9.23 5.56 -9.75
C GLY A 372 8.86 6.71 -8.79
N ILE A 373 7.63 6.75 -8.29
CA ILE A 373 7.26 7.55 -7.12
C ILE A 373 6.77 6.60 -6.04
N VAL A 374 7.59 6.39 -5.02
CA VAL A 374 7.33 5.42 -3.95
C VAL A 374 7.66 5.99 -2.58
N ASN A 375 7.07 5.44 -1.53
CA ASN A 375 7.38 5.87 -0.17
C ASN A 375 8.46 5.00 0.50
N VAL A 376 8.56 3.72 0.14
CA VAL A 376 9.50 2.78 0.79
C VAL A 376 10.81 2.71 0.01
N PRO A 377 11.94 3.17 0.62
CA PRO A 377 13.26 3.01 0.02
C PRO A 377 13.59 1.54 -0.22
N GLY A 378 14.29 1.26 -1.33
CA GLY A 378 14.69 -0.11 -1.66
C GLY A 378 13.56 -1.06 -2.06
N SER A 379 12.31 -0.59 -2.19
CA SER A 379 11.19 -1.39 -2.69
C SER A 379 11.40 -1.87 -4.13
N SER A 380 10.65 -2.89 -4.54
CA SER A 380 10.79 -3.50 -5.86
C SER A 380 10.63 -2.51 -7.01
N ILE A 381 9.62 -1.62 -6.94
CA ILE A 381 9.42 -0.56 -7.95
C ILE A 381 10.62 0.40 -7.96
N ALA A 382 11.14 0.80 -6.78
CA ALA A 382 12.30 1.70 -6.72
C ALA A 382 13.55 1.06 -7.38
N ARG A 383 13.82 -0.21 -7.07
CA ARG A 383 14.98 -0.92 -7.64
C ARG A 383 14.84 -1.15 -9.14
N VAL A 384 13.67 -1.59 -9.60
CA VAL A 384 13.43 -1.88 -11.02
C VAL A 384 13.42 -0.59 -11.83
N ALA A 385 12.81 0.49 -11.36
CA ALA A 385 12.84 1.79 -12.04
C ALA A 385 14.27 2.34 -12.14
N GLY A 386 15.06 2.20 -11.08
CA GLY A 386 16.43 2.69 -11.01
C GLY A 386 16.55 4.22 -10.83
N GLN A 387 15.46 4.95 -11.07
CA GLN A 387 15.33 6.39 -10.85
C GLN A 387 13.93 6.74 -10.37
N GLY A 388 13.80 7.78 -9.55
CA GLY A 388 12.49 8.15 -9.00
C GLY A 388 12.58 9.13 -7.85
N LEU A 389 11.41 9.44 -7.28
CA LEU A 389 11.28 10.25 -6.07
C LEU A 389 10.72 9.40 -4.92
N TYR A 390 11.33 9.54 -3.76
CA TYR A 390 10.74 9.07 -2.51
C TYR A 390 9.81 10.15 -1.95
N THR A 391 8.59 9.75 -1.56
CA THR A 391 7.58 10.67 -1.04
C THR A 391 7.89 11.15 0.37
N ARG A 392 8.73 10.44 1.12
CA ARG A 392 9.15 10.77 2.49
C ARG A 392 7.99 10.92 3.48
N ALA A 393 6.90 10.22 3.25
CA ALA A 393 5.74 10.24 4.16
C ALA A 393 5.98 9.52 5.50
N GLY A 394 7.15 8.90 5.68
CA GLY A 394 7.37 7.97 6.80
C GLY A 394 6.50 6.72 6.66
N THR A 395 6.47 5.90 7.70
CA THR A 395 5.65 4.67 7.69
C THR A 395 4.17 5.02 7.83
N GLU A 396 3.34 4.40 7.01
CA GLU A 396 1.87 4.50 7.03
C GLU A 396 1.28 3.12 7.33
N ILE A 397 0.59 2.99 8.46
CA ILE A 397 0.06 1.74 9.03
C ILE A 397 -1.42 1.56 8.72
N GLY A 398 -2.23 2.62 8.83
CA GLY A 398 -3.65 2.59 8.49
C GLY A 398 -3.85 2.05 7.08
N VAL A 399 -4.77 1.09 6.91
CA VAL A 399 -4.99 0.43 5.61
C VAL A 399 -5.48 1.45 4.58
N ALA A 400 -6.42 2.31 4.93
CA ALA A 400 -6.85 3.42 4.09
C ALA A 400 -5.75 4.50 4.05
N SER A 401 -5.15 4.73 2.90
CA SER A 401 -4.06 5.70 2.73
C SER A 401 -4.53 7.14 2.93
N THR A 402 -3.70 7.94 3.60
CA THR A 402 -3.93 9.37 3.87
C THR A 402 -2.73 10.21 3.46
N LYS A 403 -1.66 10.23 4.27
CA LYS A 403 -0.44 11.00 4.02
C LYS A 403 0.31 10.57 2.77
N ALA A 404 0.17 9.29 2.35
CA ALA A 404 0.77 8.82 1.11
C ALA A 404 0.17 9.52 -0.12
N PHE A 405 -1.16 9.71 -0.18
CA PHE A 405 -1.81 10.50 -1.24
C PHE A 405 -1.22 11.90 -1.32
N THR A 406 -1.25 12.63 -0.21
CA THR A 406 -0.80 14.01 -0.10
C THR A 406 0.65 14.19 -0.53
N THR A 407 1.54 13.30 -0.09
CA THR A 407 2.96 13.36 -0.46
C THR A 407 3.24 12.94 -1.90
N GLN A 408 2.43 12.03 -2.48
CA GLN A 408 2.49 11.71 -3.92
C GLN A 408 2.08 12.92 -4.77
N VAL A 409 0.96 13.56 -4.43
CA VAL A 409 0.50 14.78 -5.13
C VAL A 409 1.56 15.88 -5.04
N ALA A 410 2.19 16.06 -3.87
CA ALA A 410 3.28 17.02 -3.68
C ALA A 410 4.50 16.71 -4.58
N CYS A 411 4.91 15.44 -4.67
CA CYS A 411 5.98 15.03 -5.58
C CYS A 411 5.66 15.34 -7.04
N PHE A 412 4.44 15.08 -7.47
CA PHE A 412 3.99 15.40 -8.83
C PHE A 412 3.98 16.90 -9.11
N LEU A 413 3.49 17.70 -8.16
CA LEU A 413 3.49 19.15 -8.30
C LEU A 413 4.91 19.70 -8.46
N LEU A 414 5.87 19.22 -7.65
CA LEU A 414 7.28 19.61 -7.80
C LEU A 414 7.85 19.21 -9.16
N MET A 415 7.50 18.02 -9.67
CA MET A 415 7.90 17.59 -11.02
C MET A 415 7.29 18.48 -12.10
N ALA A 416 6.00 18.79 -12.01
CA ALA A 416 5.32 19.64 -12.98
C ALA A 416 5.89 21.07 -13.01
N LEU A 417 6.20 21.63 -11.84
CA LEU A 417 6.87 22.93 -11.74
C LEU A 417 8.30 22.90 -12.30
N TYR A 418 9.02 21.80 -12.07
CA TYR A 418 10.37 21.62 -12.60
C TYR A 418 10.38 21.59 -14.14
N PHE A 419 9.49 20.79 -14.76
CA PHE A 419 9.34 20.78 -16.21
C PHE A 419 8.78 22.10 -16.73
N GLY A 420 7.81 22.68 -16.04
CA GLY A 420 7.17 23.94 -16.40
C GLY A 420 8.16 25.11 -16.48
N LYS A 421 9.04 25.24 -15.49
CA LYS A 421 10.10 26.26 -15.49
C LYS A 421 10.97 26.20 -16.73
N LYS A 422 11.26 24.99 -17.23
CA LYS A 422 12.05 24.78 -18.46
C LYS A 422 11.26 25.03 -19.74
N ARG A 423 9.96 24.83 -19.68
CA ARG A 423 9.04 24.89 -20.84
C ARG A 423 8.31 26.23 -20.95
N GLY A 424 8.68 27.21 -20.14
CA GLY A 424 8.19 28.58 -20.25
C GLY A 424 6.95 28.89 -19.41
N LEU A 425 6.73 28.12 -18.30
CA LEU A 425 5.75 28.53 -17.29
C LEU A 425 6.00 29.96 -16.84
N ASP A 426 4.93 30.77 -16.82
CA ASP A 426 5.04 32.16 -16.35
C ASP A 426 5.66 32.23 -14.95
N TYR A 427 6.70 33.05 -14.81
CA TYR A 427 7.47 33.14 -13.56
C TYR A 427 6.63 33.66 -12.38
N LYS A 428 5.63 34.51 -12.65
CA LYS A 428 4.70 35.00 -11.61
C LYS A 428 3.85 33.85 -11.08
N LYS A 429 3.28 33.02 -11.98
CA LYS A 429 2.50 31.82 -11.60
C LYS A 429 3.36 30.80 -10.86
N TYR A 430 4.57 30.56 -11.35
CA TYR A 430 5.54 29.68 -10.69
C TYR A 430 5.81 30.10 -9.24
N ARG A 431 6.05 31.38 -9.00
CA ARG A 431 6.25 31.93 -7.64
C ARG A 431 4.99 31.82 -6.79
N GLU A 432 3.84 32.18 -7.34
CA GLU A 432 2.54 32.07 -6.66
C GLU A 432 2.31 30.66 -6.11
N ILE A 433 2.57 29.62 -6.91
CA ILE A 433 2.44 28.22 -6.49
C ILE A 433 3.43 27.91 -5.34
N LEU A 434 4.70 28.32 -5.45
CA LEU A 434 5.69 28.08 -4.38
C LEU A 434 5.34 28.84 -3.09
N ASP A 435 4.82 30.04 -3.19
CA ASP A 435 4.35 30.82 -2.03
C ASP A 435 3.12 30.15 -1.39
N GLY A 436 2.22 29.56 -2.19
CA GLY A 436 1.10 28.74 -1.72
C GLY A 436 1.59 27.48 -0.98
N LEU A 437 2.58 26.76 -1.54
CA LEU A 437 3.18 25.61 -0.88
C LEU A 437 3.84 25.95 0.46
N LYS A 438 4.43 27.14 0.58
CA LYS A 438 5.01 27.61 1.85
C LYS A 438 3.96 27.81 2.93
N LYS A 439 2.73 28.23 2.56
CA LYS A 439 1.60 28.43 3.47
C LYS A 439 0.79 27.16 3.75
N LEU A 440 0.92 26.15 2.90
CA LEU A 440 0.07 24.97 2.92
C LEU A 440 0.05 24.24 4.28
N PRO A 441 1.19 24.04 4.99
CA PRO A 441 1.15 23.40 6.32
C PRO A 441 0.25 24.13 7.30
N GLU A 442 0.30 25.45 7.35
CA GLU A 442 -0.53 26.29 8.24
C GLU A 442 -2.03 26.14 7.88
N SER A 443 -2.37 26.16 6.58
CA SER A 443 -3.76 25.95 6.15
C SER A 443 -4.27 24.55 6.50
N MET A 444 -3.44 23.53 6.37
CA MET A 444 -3.79 22.17 6.77
C MET A 444 -3.97 22.04 8.28
N GLU A 445 -3.10 22.64 9.09
CA GLU A 445 -3.27 22.71 10.55
C GLU A 445 -4.57 23.40 10.92
N GLY A 446 -4.91 24.50 10.25
CA GLY A 446 -6.18 25.18 10.41
C GLY A 446 -7.39 24.31 10.10
N ALA A 447 -7.32 23.43 9.09
CA ALA A 447 -8.36 22.45 8.78
C ALA A 447 -8.46 21.36 9.86
N LEU A 448 -7.33 20.86 10.36
CA LEU A 448 -7.27 19.87 11.43
C LEU A 448 -7.93 20.37 12.72
N LEU A 449 -7.78 21.67 13.05
CA LEU A 449 -8.42 22.28 14.23
C LEU A 449 -9.95 22.31 14.14
N ARG A 450 -10.55 22.07 12.97
CA ARG A 450 -12.01 22.01 12.76
C ARG A 450 -12.61 20.63 12.97
N GLY A 451 -11.82 19.68 13.45
CA GLY A 451 -12.23 18.29 13.62
C GLY A 451 -13.58 18.13 14.32
N GLU A 452 -13.88 18.90 15.38
CA GLU A 452 -15.15 18.83 16.10
C GLU A 452 -16.36 19.28 15.25
N GLY A 453 -16.20 20.30 14.42
CA GLY A 453 -17.25 20.74 13.48
C GLY A 453 -17.51 19.69 12.39
N ILE A 454 -16.42 19.13 11.82
CA ILE A 454 -16.49 18.06 10.83
C ILE A 454 -17.16 16.82 11.45
N ARG A 455 -16.80 16.46 12.68
CA ARG A 455 -17.39 15.35 13.42
C ARG A 455 -18.91 15.45 13.54
N LYS A 456 -19.44 16.61 13.93
CA LYS A 456 -20.89 16.81 14.05
C LYS A 456 -21.63 16.58 12.73
N ILE A 457 -21.04 17.01 11.62
CA ILE A 457 -21.61 16.78 10.29
C ILE A 457 -21.50 15.30 9.94
N ALA A 458 -20.36 14.65 10.18
CA ALA A 458 -20.18 13.21 9.96
C ALA A 458 -21.19 12.37 10.75
N GLU A 459 -21.39 12.69 12.04
CA GLU A 459 -22.41 12.04 12.90
C GLU A 459 -23.83 12.20 12.33
N LYS A 460 -24.20 13.43 11.90
CA LYS A 460 -25.50 13.72 11.28
C LYS A 460 -25.74 12.89 10.02
N TYR A 461 -24.71 12.70 9.20
CA TYR A 461 -24.84 12.03 7.90
C TYR A 461 -24.48 10.54 7.93
N SER A 462 -23.99 10.00 9.03
CA SER A 462 -23.62 8.58 9.17
C SER A 462 -24.81 7.60 9.04
N VAL A 463 -26.03 8.10 9.14
CA VAL A 463 -27.27 7.31 8.99
C VAL A 463 -27.55 6.90 7.55
N TYR A 464 -27.01 7.63 6.58
CA TYR A 464 -27.22 7.38 5.16
C TYR A 464 -26.34 6.23 4.66
N LYS A 465 -26.80 5.50 3.65
CA LYS A 465 -26.11 4.32 3.11
C LYS A 465 -25.41 4.58 1.78
N ASN A 466 -25.75 5.67 1.12
CA ASN A 466 -25.22 6.04 -0.19
C ASN A 466 -24.81 7.50 -0.22
N PHE A 467 -23.76 7.82 -0.98
CA PHE A 467 -23.30 9.19 -1.19
C PHE A 467 -22.82 9.40 -2.61
N PHE A 468 -23.09 10.60 -3.15
CA PHE A 468 -22.31 11.10 -4.27
C PHE A 468 -21.22 12.07 -3.79
N PHE A 469 -20.10 12.05 -4.52
CA PHE A 469 -19.03 13.02 -4.41
C PHE A 469 -18.88 13.70 -5.76
N LEU A 470 -18.96 15.01 -5.80
CA LEU A 470 -18.89 15.79 -7.03
C LEU A 470 -17.75 16.79 -6.96
N GLY A 471 -17.04 16.96 -8.06
CA GLY A 471 -15.96 17.94 -8.22
C GLY A 471 -15.75 18.29 -9.69
N ARG A 472 -14.89 19.28 -9.96
CA ARG A 472 -14.44 19.66 -11.32
C ARG A 472 -12.95 19.91 -11.33
N LEU A 473 -12.27 19.55 -12.42
CA LEU A 473 -10.82 19.70 -12.57
C LEU A 473 -10.08 19.14 -11.35
N TYR A 474 -9.35 19.98 -10.61
CA TYR A 474 -8.58 19.59 -9.42
C TYR A 474 -9.42 18.94 -8.32
N GLU A 475 -10.67 19.38 -8.14
CA GLU A 475 -11.58 18.87 -7.12
C GLU A 475 -12.18 17.50 -7.51
N LEU A 476 -12.15 17.08 -8.79
CA LEU A 476 -12.65 15.77 -9.18
C LEU A 476 -11.80 14.60 -8.59
N PRO A 477 -10.47 14.58 -8.72
CA PRO A 477 -9.65 13.58 -8.04
C PRO A 477 -9.78 13.60 -6.51
N ILE A 478 -10.00 14.77 -5.91
CA ILE A 478 -10.27 14.92 -4.47
C ILE A 478 -11.63 14.30 -4.10
N ALA A 479 -12.67 14.54 -4.89
CA ALA A 479 -13.97 13.90 -4.72
C ALA A 479 -13.87 12.37 -4.85
N MET A 480 -13.08 11.86 -5.82
CA MET A 480 -12.83 10.43 -6.01
C MET A 480 -12.10 9.82 -4.80
N GLU A 481 -11.08 10.49 -4.30
CA GLU A 481 -10.33 10.01 -3.13
C GLU A 481 -11.16 10.09 -1.85
N GLY A 482 -11.93 11.15 -1.63
CA GLY A 482 -12.88 11.26 -0.52
C GLY A 482 -13.94 10.16 -0.53
N SER A 483 -14.50 9.86 -1.71
CA SER A 483 -15.42 8.74 -1.91
C SER A 483 -14.74 7.41 -1.59
N LEU A 484 -13.50 7.21 -2.03
CA LEU A 484 -12.74 6.00 -1.71
C LEU A 484 -12.53 5.85 -0.20
N LYS A 485 -12.12 6.91 0.50
CA LYS A 485 -11.93 6.89 1.96
C LYS A 485 -13.23 6.55 2.69
N LEU A 486 -14.35 7.15 2.30
CA LEU A 486 -15.63 6.87 2.94
C LEU A 486 -16.01 5.40 2.79
N LYS A 487 -15.95 4.83 1.57
CA LYS A 487 -16.34 3.43 1.35
C LYS A 487 -15.40 2.43 2.03
N GLU A 488 -14.10 2.70 2.07
CA GLU A 488 -13.10 1.79 2.64
C GLU A 488 -13.31 1.56 4.14
N ILE A 489 -13.56 2.62 4.91
CA ILE A 489 -13.57 2.54 6.36
C ILE A 489 -14.96 2.54 6.99
N SER A 490 -15.98 3.11 6.32
CA SER A 490 -17.35 3.13 6.83
C SER A 490 -18.26 2.04 6.25
N TYR A 491 -17.87 1.47 5.09
CA TYR A 491 -18.67 0.55 4.26
C TYR A 491 -19.95 1.18 3.68
N ILE A 492 -20.05 2.49 3.71
CA ILE A 492 -21.10 3.24 3.01
C ILE A 492 -20.76 3.24 1.52
N HIS A 493 -21.74 2.90 0.68
CA HIS A 493 -21.58 2.98 -0.77
C HIS A 493 -21.42 4.45 -1.18
N SER A 494 -20.39 4.74 -1.97
CA SER A 494 -20.17 6.08 -2.50
C SER A 494 -19.54 6.05 -3.87
N GLU A 495 -19.94 7.00 -4.73
CA GLU A 495 -19.44 7.19 -6.08
C GLU A 495 -19.04 8.64 -6.31
N ALA A 496 -18.05 8.85 -7.15
CA ALA A 496 -17.60 10.19 -7.51
C ALA A 496 -17.74 10.44 -9.00
N TYR A 497 -18.20 11.66 -9.33
CA TYR A 497 -18.40 12.11 -10.71
C TYR A 497 -17.88 13.53 -10.92
N ALA A 498 -17.47 13.83 -12.15
CA ALA A 498 -17.41 15.22 -12.58
C ALA A 498 -18.81 15.83 -12.44
N SER A 499 -18.94 16.96 -11.74
CA SER A 499 -20.27 17.49 -11.37
C SER A 499 -21.19 17.74 -12.57
N GLY A 500 -20.62 17.98 -13.77
CA GLY A 500 -21.36 18.08 -15.02
C GLY A 500 -21.97 16.76 -15.52
N GLU A 501 -21.36 15.62 -15.17
CA GLU A 501 -21.80 14.29 -15.59
C GLU A 501 -23.00 13.76 -14.80
N LEU A 502 -23.29 14.34 -13.63
CA LEU A 502 -24.41 13.92 -12.78
C LEU A 502 -25.73 13.83 -13.57
N LYS A 503 -26.00 14.78 -14.43
CA LYS A 503 -27.22 14.86 -15.25
C LYS A 503 -27.33 13.82 -16.36
N HIS A 504 -26.24 13.10 -16.69
CA HIS A 504 -26.23 12.10 -17.75
C HIS A 504 -26.58 10.69 -17.28
N GLY A 505 -27.26 10.55 -16.12
CA GLY A 505 -27.76 9.28 -15.61
C GLY A 505 -27.91 9.26 -14.10
N SER A 506 -26.81 9.51 -13.38
CA SER A 506 -26.72 9.35 -11.93
C SER A 506 -27.69 10.24 -11.13
N VAL A 507 -28.14 11.35 -11.71
CA VAL A 507 -29.17 12.24 -11.12
C VAL A 507 -30.49 11.50 -10.82
N ALA A 508 -30.76 10.37 -11.49
CA ALA A 508 -31.93 9.55 -11.24
C ALA A 508 -31.97 8.92 -9.83
N LEU A 509 -30.82 8.83 -9.16
CA LEU A 509 -30.68 8.27 -7.80
C LEU A 509 -30.85 9.32 -6.70
N ILE A 510 -30.95 10.61 -7.06
CA ILE A 510 -31.06 11.69 -6.07
C ILE A 510 -32.44 11.68 -5.44
N ASP A 511 -32.45 11.55 -4.11
CA ASP A 511 -33.61 11.66 -3.22
C ASP A 511 -33.16 12.20 -1.84
N PRO A 512 -34.07 12.41 -0.87
CA PRO A 512 -33.72 12.89 0.47
C PRO A 512 -32.78 11.96 1.27
N GLU A 513 -32.66 10.69 0.88
CA GLU A 513 -31.83 9.68 1.54
C GLU A 513 -30.47 9.47 0.85
N PHE A 514 -30.20 10.21 -0.25
CA PHE A 514 -28.97 10.12 -1.03
C PHE A 514 -28.18 11.45 -0.99
N PRO A 515 -27.45 11.76 0.10
CA PRO A 515 -26.68 12.98 0.21
C PRO A 515 -25.53 13.05 -0.80
N THR A 516 -25.22 14.27 -1.19
CA THR A 516 -24.14 14.60 -2.11
C THR A 516 -23.11 15.48 -1.42
N ILE A 517 -21.83 15.16 -1.55
CA ILE A 517 -20.71 16.03 -1.17
C ILE A 517 -20.24 16.75 -2.43
N MET A 518 -20.27 18.06 -2.42
CA MET A 518 -19.72 18.93 -3.47
C MET A 518 -18.39 19.49 -3.00
N VAL A 519 -17.30 19.12 -3.67
CA VAL A 519 -15.99 19.75 -3.47
C VAL A 519 -15.92 20.96 -4.39
N ASP A 520 -15.83 22.14 -3.79
CA ASP A 520 -15.84 23.42 -4.49
C ASP A 520 -14.78 24.36 -3.91
N GLY A 521 -13.56 24.24 -4.41
CA GLY A 521 -12.43 25.11 -4.04
C GLY A 521 -12.62 26.60 -4.42
N GLY A 522 -13.77 26.95 -4.97
CA GLY A 522 -14.07 28.33 -5.39
C GLY A 522 -13.60 28.63 -6.82
N GLY A 523 -13.24 29.89 -7.08
CA GLY A 523 -12.72 30.31 -8.37
C GLY A 523 -13.78 30.38 -9.48
N VAL A 524 -13.33 30.28 -10.74
CA VAL A 524 -14.17 30.50 -11.92
C VAL A 524 -15.22 29.40 -12.15
N LEU A 525 -15.03 28.22 -11.59
CA LEU A 525 -15.91 27.06 -11.73
C LEU A 525 -16.99 26.98 -10.66
N SER A 526 -16.89 27.73 -9.58
CA SER A 526 -17.86 27.70 -8.47
C SER A 526 -19.29 27.96 -8.96
N ALA A 527 -19.51 28.90 -9.88
CA ALA A 527 -20.85 29.14 -10.45
C ALA A 527 -21.42 27.91 -11.17
N LYS A 528 -20.56 27.06 -11.78
CA LYS A 528 -20.98 25.82 -12.43
C LYS A 528 -21.27 24.72 -11.40
N ASN A 529 -20.50 24.66 -10.31
CA ASN A 529 -20.75 23.75 -9.19
C ASN A 529 -22.08 24.09 -8.51
N ILE A 530 -22.37 25.39 -8.26
CA ILE A 530 -23.66 25.85 -7.71
C ILE A 530 -24.83 25.43 -8.60
N SER A 531 -24.70 25.47 -9.93
CA SER A 531 -25.74 24.94 -10.80
C SER A 531 -26.02 23.46 -10.55
N SER A 532 -24.99 22.65 -10.35
CA SER A 532 -25.14 21.23 -10.01
C SER A 532 -25.74 21.04 -8.60
N VAL A 533 -25.39 21.89 -7.63
CA VAL A 533 -26.02 21.90 -6.30
C VAL A 533 -27.52 22.15 -6.42
N GLN A 534 -27.92 23.11 -7.25
CA GLN A 534 -29.36 23.42 -7.50
C GLN A 534 -30.08 22.23 -8.16
N GLU A 535 -29.43 21.53 -9.09
CA GLU A 535 -29.98 20.34 -9.73
C GLU A 535 -30.25 19.19 -8.71
N VAL A 536 -29.36 19.00 -7.73
CA VAL A 536 -29.56 18.07 -6.62
C VAL A 536 -30.70 18.52 -5.70
N LYS A 537 -30.67 19.77 -5.27
CA LYS A 537 -31.68 20.33 -4.35
C LYS A 537 -33.10 20.38 -4.96
N ALA A 538 -33.20 20.54 -6.28
CA ALA A 538 -34.50 20.49 -6.99
C ALA A 538 -35.16 19.09 -6.90
N ARG A 539 -34.45 18.06 -6.38
CA ARG A 539 -34.94 16.71 -6.15
C ARG A 539 -34.92 16.35 -4.66
N ASP A 540 -34.98 17.35 -3.81
CA ASP A 540 -34.92 17.25 -2.34
C ASP A 540 -33.62 16.60 -1.82
N GLY A 541 -32.59 16.49 -2.66
CA GLY A 541 -31.29 15.99 -2.29
C GLY A 541 -30.54 16.94 -1.34
N LYS A 542 -29.85 16.39 -0.36
CA LYS A 542 -29.01 17.14 0.59
C LYS A 542 -27.62 17.32 0.01
N VAL A 543 -27.06 18.51 0.10
CA VAL A 543 -25.72 18.80 -0.39
C VAL A 543 -24.83 19.34 0.73
N ILE A 544 -23.72 18.66 0.98
CA ILE A 544 -22.64 19.09 1.87
C ILE A 544 -21.59 19.77 1.00
N GLY A 545 -21.32 21.05 1.23
CA GLY A 545 -20.26 21.77 0.52
C GLY A 545 -18.92 21.67 1.25
N VAL A 546 -17.85 21.29 0.54
CA VAL A 546 -16.47 21.46 0.98
C VAL A 546 -15.96 22.74 0.32
N VAL A 547 -15.86 23.83 1.09
CA VAL A 547 -15.64 25.17 0.55
C VAL A 547 -14.61 25.95 1.37
N ALA A 548 -13.94 26.91 0.74
CA ALA A 548 -13.04 27.83 1.43
C ALA A 548 -13.80 28.72 2.44
N ASP A 549 -13.09 29.18 3.46
CA ASP A 549 -13.65 30.12 4.44
C ASP A 549 -14.17 31.40 3.78
N GLY A 550 -15.36 31.80 4.20
CA GLY A 550 -15.99 32.99 3.67
C GLY A 550 -16.52 32.84 2.25
N ASP A 551 -16.69 31.60 1.75
CA ASP A 551 -17.35 31.39 0.46
C ASP A 551 -18.76 32.00 0.47
N LYS A 552 -19.03 32.87 -0.51
CA LYS A 552 -20.29 33.59 -0.64
C LYS A 552 -21.48 32.70 -0.98
N ASN A 553 -21.23 31.49 -1.45
CA ASN A 553 -22.26 30.53 -1.82
C ASN A 553 -22.54 29.52 -0.71
N ALA A 554 -21.93 29.67 0.49
CA ALA A 554 -22.09 28.75 1.61
C ALA A 554 -23.57 28.46 1.96
N GLU A 555 -24.46 29.45 1.83
CA GLU A 555 -25.90 29.30 2.07
C GLU A 555 -26.61 28.37 1.06
N MET A 556 -25.98 28.08 -0.07
CA MET A 556 -26.54 27.19 -1.08
C MET A 556 -26.46 25.72 -0.67
N TYR A 557 -25.61 25.37 0.28
CA TYR A 557 -25.42 24.01 0.78
C TYR A 557 -26.35 23.70 1.96
N SER A 558 -26.63 22.44 2.20
CA SER A 558 -27.41 21.97 3.37
C SER A 558 -26.56 22.02 4.64
N ASP A 559 -25.29 21.73 4.52
CA ASP A 559 -24.23 21.83 5.54
C ASP A 559 -22.91 22.19 4.86
N VAL A 560 -21.98 22.75 5.61
CA VAL A 560 -20.70 23.22 5.09
C VAL A 560 -19.54 22.65 5.90
N LEU A 561 -18.61 22.03 5.21
CA LEU A 561 -17.30 21.64 5.67
C LEU A 561 -16.30 22.69 5.16
N SER A 562 -16.05 23.73 5.95
CA SER A 562 -15.17 24.82 5.52
C SER A 562 -13.70 24.54 5.82
N PHE A 563 -12.81 25.13 5.01
CA PHE A 563 -11.37 25.04 5.19
C PHE A 563 -10.66 26.40 4.98
N PRO A 564 -9.50 26.63 5.61
CA PRO A 564 -8.68 27.81 5.35
C PRO A 564 -7.93 27.66 4.03
N SER A 565 -8.25 28.52 3.05
CA SER A 565 -7.59 28.55 1.75
C SER A 565 -6.13 29.01 1.87
N THR A 566 -5.25 28.46 1.04
CA THR A 566 -3.89 28.96 0.83
C THR A 566 -3.85 30.27 0.04
N GLY A 567 -4.96 30.62 -0.60
CA GLY A 567 -5.08 31.72 -1.58
C GLY A 567 -4.64 31.32 -2.99
N VAL A 568 -4.30 30.04 -3.20
CA VAL A 568 -3.87 29.48 -4.49
C VAL A 568 -4.75 28.27 -4.81
N PRO A 569 -5.72 28.39 -5.74
CA PRO A 569 -6.71 27.33 -5.98
C PRO A 569 -6.12 25.97 -6.34
N GLU A 570 -4.97 25.93 -7.01
CA GLU A 570 -4.30 24.69 -7.39
C GLU A 570 -3.62 23.99 -6.20
N ILE A 571 -3.50 24.66 -5.04
CA ILE A 571 -2.93 24.14 -3.80
C ILE A 571 -4.03 23.76 -2.79
N ASP A 572 -5.17 24.42 -2.82
CA ASP A 572 -6.29 24.18 -1.90
C ASP A 572 -6.78 22.72 -1.87
N PRO A 573 -6.72 21.92 -2.97
CA PRO A 573 -7.04 20.49 -2.95
C PRO A 573 -6.34 19.66 -1.86
N PHE A 574 -5.15 20.05 -1.43
CA PHE A 574 -4.45 19.41 -0.30
C PHE A 574 -5.21 19.63 1.02
N VAL A 575 -5.78 20.80 1.22
CA VAL A 575 -6.53 21.15 2.43
C VAL A 575 -7.93 20.52 2.41
N GLU A 576 -8.59 20.52 1.24
CA GLU A 576 -9.87 19.86 1.01
C GLU A 576 -9.81 18.37 1.35
N MET A 577 -8.68 17.72 1.01
CA MET A 577 -8.48 16.30 1.31
C MET A 577 -8.42 16.02 2.82
N ILE A 578 -7.79 16.88 3.63
CA ILE A 578 -7.82 16.77 5.10
C ILE A 578 -9.25 16.73 5.61
N VAL A 579 -10.09 17.63 5.11
CA VAL A 579 -11.50 17.74 5.52
C VAL A 579 -12.27 16.46 5.19
N LEU A 580 -12.08 15.91 3.98
CA LEU A 580 -12.75 14.67 3.55
C LEU A 580 -12.23 13.43 4.27
N GLN A 581 -10.94 13.37 4.58
CA GLN A 581 -10.35 12.30 5.39
C GLN A 581 -10.92 12.31 6.82
N LEU A 582 -11.03 13.50 7.46
CA LEU A 582 -11.64 13.64 8.77
C LEU A 582 -13.14 13.29 8.75
N PHE A 583 -13.88 13.72 7.72
CA PHE A 583 -15.29 13.38 7.56
C PHE A 583 -15.47 11.86 7.48
N SER A 584 -14.67 11.17 6.66
CA SER A 584 -14.71 9.72 6.51
C SER A 584 -14.33 9.01 7.81
N TYR A 585 -13.27 9.49 8.49
CA TYR A 585 -12.81 8.98 9.78
C TYR A 585 -13.91 9.05 10.85
N TYR A 586 -14.54 10.23 11.04
CA TYR A 586 -15.58 10.41 12.05
C TYR A 586 -16.87 9.65 11.69
N THR A 587 -17.20 9.51 10.42
CA THR A 587 -18.30 8.64 9.97
C THR A 587 -18.05 7.19 10.37
N ALA A 588 -16.87 6.67 10.10
CA ALA A 588 -16.51 5.30 10.49
C ALA A 588 -16.46 5.10 12.01
N LEU A 589 -15.96 6.08 12.74
CA LEU A 589 -15.93 6.08 14.20
C LEU A 589 -17.35 6.02 14.79
N THR A 590 -18.27 6.85 14.28
CA THR A 590 -19.68 6.86 14.69
C THR A 590 -20.38 5.53 14.43
N LEU A 591 -20.02 4.86 13.34
CA LEU A 591 -20.55 3.55 12.99
C LEU A 591 -19.85 2.38 13.72
N GLY A 592 -18.89 2.65 14.61
CA GLY A 592 -18.14 1.65 15.35
C GLY A 592 -17.34 0.70 14.45
N ARG A 593 -16.78 1.20 13.36
CA ARG A 593 -16.00 0.41 12.41
C ARG A 593 -14.54 0.29 12.85
N ASP A 594 -13.89 -0.77 12.42
CA ASP A 594 -12.42 -0.89 12.55
C ASP A 594 -11.77 0.01 11.49
N ILE A 595 -11.20 1.13 11.94
CA ILE A 595 -10.71 2.20 11.05
C ILE A 595 -9.35 1.84 10.46
N ASP A 596 -8.44 1.31 11.28
CA ASP A 596 -7.08 0.99 10.84
C ASP A 596 -7.01 -0.30 10.03
N LYS A 597 -7.92 -1.24 10.30
CA LYS A 597 -7.97 -2.56 9.67
C LYS A 597 -9.40 -2.89 9.20
N PRO A 598 -9.91 -2.15 8.21
CA PRO A 598 -11.26 -2.39 7.68
C PRO A 598 -11.35 -3.76 7.00
N ARG A 599 -12.52 -4.40 7.13
CA ARG A 599 -12.74 -5.76 6.60
C ARG A 599 -12.42 -5.86 5.09
N ASN A 600 -11.91 -7.01 4.65
CA ASN A 600 -11.67 -7.37 3.25
C ASN A 600 -10.62 -6.50 2.53
N LEU A 601 -9.89 -5.65 3.23
CA LEU A 601 -8.84 -4.82 2.66
C LEU A 601 -7.46 -5.25 3.16
N ALA A 602 -6.44 -4.83 2.44
CA ALA A 602 -5.04 -4.94 2.84
C ALA A 602 -4.30 -3.67 2.47
N LYS A 603 -3.28 -3.29 3.26
CA LYS A 603 -2.50 -2.06 3.03
C LYS A 603 -1.82 -2.02 1.67
N SER A 604 -1.43 -3.17 1.13
CA SER A 604 -0.75 -3.27 -0.17
C SER A 604 -1.12 -4.59 -0.84
N VAL A 605 -1.39 -4.55 -2.15
CA VAL A 605 -1.75 -5.72 -2.96
C VAL A 605 -0.52 -6.14 -3.77
N THR A 606 0.09 -7.28 -3.40
CA THR A 606 1.32 -7.83 -4.02
C THR A 606 1.07 -9.13 -4.78
N VAL A 607 -0.17 -9.45 -5.01
CA VAL A 607 -0.61 -10.57 -5.87
C VAL A 607 -1.63 -10.03 -6.84
N GLU A 608 -1.72 -10.69 -7.98
CA GLU A 608 -2.73 -10.42 -8.99
C GLU A 608 -4.07 -11.05 -8.64
#